data_bc54ba89a09053231f554691d17dd858
#
_entry.id   bc54ba89a09053231f554691d17dd858
#
_cell.length_a   1.000
_cell.length_b   1.000
_cell.length_c   1.000
_cell.angle_alpha   90.00
_cell.angle_beta   90.00
_cell.angle_gamma   90.00
#
_symmetry.space_group_name_H-M   'P 1'
#
loop_
_entity.id
_entity.type
_entity.pdbx_description
1 polymer ?
#
loop_
_entity_poly.entity_id
_entity_poly.type
_entity_poly.pdbx_seq_one_letter_code
_entity_poly.pdbx_strand_id
1 'polypeptide(L)'
;MILPPRLDEEEMAQILNLCQGFLFPGGQDIEPARYGMERSAWCAPSLPQRDLLEFSLFHRAYQMEKPMLGICRGLQLFNTALGGTLYQHLPAELPGALDHDMTKPYDRVVHNVRLEKGTPLRQLAGQEVIGVNSYHHQAVHKLAPGLLPMAWAPDGVLEAAYAPDRQFLWGIQWHPEYLWHWAEHGGIFQMFVDSCRTTQVKVLLHSAVPG
;
A
#
# COMPACT_ATOMS: atom_id res chain seq x y z
N MET A 1 -13.35 -6.39 -9.17
CA MET A 1 -14.41 -5.36 -9.19
C MET A 1 -13.78 -4.01 -8.88
N ILE A 2 -14.18 -2.95 -9.58
CA ILE A 2 -13.79 -1.58 -9.27
C ILE A 2 -14.93 -0.96 -8.47
N LEU A 3 -14.59 -0.30 -7.34
CA LEU A 3 -15.59 0.31 -6.47
C LEU A 3 -15.98 1.71 -6.98
N PRO A 4 -17.25 2.12 -6.83
CA PRO A 4 -17.68 3.48 -7.11
C PRO A 4 -17.06 4.46 -6.09
N PRO A 5 -17.03 5.77 -6.38
CA PRO A 5 -16.40 6.77 -5.50
C PRO A 5 -17.15 7.01 -4.18
N ARG A 6 -18.34 6.49 -4.04
CA ARG A 6 -19.18 6.53 -2.82
C ARG A 6 -19.89 5.21 -2.65
N LEU A 7 -20.03 4.79 -1.41
CA LEU A 7 -20.80 3.64 -0.96
C LEU A 7 -21.63 4.07 0.25
N ASP A 8 -22.86 3.62 0.31
CA ASP A 8 -23.62 3.66 1.55
C ASP A 8 -23.23 2.52 2.49
N GLU A 9 -23.82 2.45 3.68
CA GLU A 9 -23.47 1.46 4.68
C GLU A 9 -23.83 0.03 4.25
N GLU A 10 -24.92 -0.16 3.54
CA GLU A 10 -25.37 -1.46 3.05
C GLU A 10 -24.47 -1.96 1.91
N GLU A 11 -24.17 -1.09 0.95
CA GLU A 11 -23.23 -1.39 -0.15
C GLU A 11 -21.83 -1.72 0.37
N MET A 12 -21.34 -0.96 1.36
CA MET A 12 -20.06 -1.23 2.00
C MET A 12 -20.05 -2.62 2.66
N ALA A 13 -21.10 -2.97 3.41
CA ALA A 13 -21.22 -4.27 4.05
C ALA A 13 -21.28 -5.41 3.01
N GLN A 14 -22.03 -5.23 1.92
CA GLN A 14 -22.10 -6.20 0.83
C GLN A 14 -20.73 -6.42 0.18
N ILE A 15 -20.00 -5.35 -0.13
CA ILE A 15 -18.66 -5.42 -0.73
C ILE A 15 -17.66 -6.11 0.18
N LEU A 16 -17.67 -5.78 1.48
CA LEU A 16 -16.82 -6.43 2.47
C LEU A 16 -17.10 -7.95 2.57
N ASN A 17 -18.34 -8.37 2.42
CA ASN A 17 -18.70 -9.79 2.44
C ASN A 17 -18.36 -10.50 1.11
N LEU A 18 -18.53 -9.84 -0.03
CA LEU A 18 -18.27 -10.43 -1.35
C LEU A 18 -16.78 -10.54 -1.68
N CYS A 19 -15.98 -9.54 -1.28
CA CYS A 19 -14.56 -9.49 -1.64
C CYS A 19 -13.70 -10.24 -0.62
N GLN A 20 -12.79 -11.07 -1.09
CA GLN A 20 -11.83 -11.81 -0.27
C GLN A 20 -10.59 -10.98 0.08
N GLY A 21 -10.35 -9.88 -0.61
CA GLY A 21 -9.26 -8.94 -0.37
C GLY A 21 -9.43 -7.65 -1.16
N PHE A 22 -8.63 -6.65 -0.83
CA PHE A 22 -8.74 -5.30 -1.40
C PHE A 22 -7.40 -4.78 -1.88
N LEU A 23 -7.39 -4.19 -3.08
CA LEU A 23 -6.26 -3.47 -3.63
C LEU A 23 -6.57 -1.96 -3.60
N PHE A 24 -5.69 -1.19 -2.98
CA PHE A 24 -5.74 0.26 -2.89
C PHE A 24 -4.69 0.86 -3.84
N PRO A 25 -5.09 1.45 -4.97
CA PRO A 25 -4.17 1.93 -5.99
C PRO A 25 -3.57 3.30 -5.67
N GLY A 26 -2.59 3.71 -6.47
CA GLY A 26 -2.03 5.06 -6.48
C GLY A 26 -3.06 6.16 -6.74
N GLY A 27 -2.63 7.40 -6.65
CA GLY A 27 -3.47 8.58 -6.93
C GLY A 27 -3.08 9.83 -6.16
N GLN A 28 -4.03 10.74 -5.96
CA GLN A 28 -3.86 12.05 -5.36
C GLN A 28 -3.43 11.96 -3.89
N ASP A 29 -2.87 13.05 -3.37
CA ASP A 29 -2.44 13.16 -1.98
C ASP A 29 -3.57 12.88 -0.99
N ILE A 30 -3.19 12.28 0.13
CA ILE A 30 -4.09 12.13 1.28
C ILE A 30 -4.16 13.47 2.02
N GLU A 31 -5.36 13.86 2.43
CA GLU A 31 -5.57 15.10 3.19
C GLU A 31 -4.75 15.09 4.50
N PRO A 32 -3.82 16.05 4.71
CA PRO A 32 -2.92 16.07 5.86
C PRO A 32 -3.62 16.03 7.22
N ALA A 33 -4.80 16.59 7.34
CA ALA A 33 -5.61 16.51 8.55
C ALA A 33 -5.95 15.05 8.95
N ARG A 34 -5.92 14.09 8.01
CA ARG A 34 -6.15 12.66 8.27
C ARG A 34 -5.05 12.02 9.11
N TYR A 35 -3.85 12.57 9.09
CA TYR A 35 -2.72 12.10 9.88
C TYR A 35 -2.16 13.18 10.83
N GLY A 36 -3.04 14.15 11.20
CA GLY A 36 -2.78 15.12 12.25
C GLY A 36 -1.76 16.20 11.90
N MET A 37 -1.56 16.47 10.60
CA MET A 37 -0.64 17.50 10.12
C MET A 37 -1.39 18.65 9.44
N GLU A 38 -0.80 19.85 9.50
CA GLU A 38 -1.26 20.98 8.69
C GLU A 38 -0.83 20.78 7.24
N ARG A 39 -1.65 21.28 6.31
CA ARG A 39 -1.34 21.22 4.87
C ARG A 39 -0.16 22.13 4.54
N SER A 40 0.89 21.57 3.98
CA SER A 40 2.00 22.35 3.44
C SER A 40 1.62 23.04 2.12
N ALA A 41 2.38 24.06 1.73
CA ALA A 41 2.21 24.74 0.46
C ALA A 41 2.49 23.83 -0.76
N TRP A 42 3.22 22.73 -0.54
CA TRP A 42 3.65 21.77 -1.57
C TRP A 42 2.74 20.55 -1.68
N CYS A 43 1.79 20.37 -0.74
CA CYS A 43 0.84 19.28 -0.80
C CYS A 43 -0.11 19.48 -1.99
N ALA A 44 -0.18 18.50 -2.88
CA ALA A 44 -1.06 18.54 -4.03
C ALA A 44 -2.54 18.40 -3.62
N PRO A 45 -3.50 18.72 -4.50
CA PRO A 45 -4.92 18.58 -4.20
C PRO A 45 -5.30 17.15 -3.78
N SER A 46 -5.99 17.04 -2.64
CA SER A 46 -6.59 15.79 -2.15
C SER A 46 -8.00 15.59 -2.71
N LEU A 47 -8.51 14.37 -2.61
CA LEU A 47 -9.90 14.02 -2.92
C LEU A 47 -10.62 13.55 -1.64
N PRO A 48 -11.28 14.45 -0.87
CA PRO A 48 -11.86 14.11 0.42
C PRO A 48 -12.87 12.95 0.39
N GLN A 49 -13.61 12.81 -0.71
CA GLN A 49 -14.56 11.71 -0.88
C GLN A 49 -13.86 10.36 -1.02
N ARG A 50 -12.73 10.31 -1.75
CA ARG A 50 -11.89 9.13 -1.87
C ARG A 50 -11.25 8.77 -0.53
N ASP A 51 -10.75 9.77 0.19
CA ASP A 51 -10.20 9.56 1.53
C ASP A 51 -11.25 8.96 2.47
N LEU A 52 -12.47 9.53 2.51
CA LEU A 52 -13.56 9.00 3.33
C LEU A 52 -13.85 7.52 3.02
N LEU A 53 -14.01 7.19 1.75
CA LEU A 53 -14.30 5.83 1.30
C LEU A 53 -13.17 4.88 1.66
N GLU A 54 -11.93 5.21 1.27
CA GLU A 54 -10.81 4.30 1.41
C GLU A 54 -10.38 4.10 2.86
N PHE A 55 -10.42 5.15 3.72
CA PHE A 55 -10.19 4.99 5.16
C PHE A 55 -11.26 4.12 5.81
N SER A 56 -12.54 4.32 5.49
CA SER A 56 -13.63 3.48 6.00
C SER A 56 -13.48 2.02 5.57
N LEU A 57 -13.22 1.79 4.28
CA LEU A 57 -13.00 0.45 3.72
C LEU A 57 -11.78 -0.21 4.37
N PHE A 58 -10.66 0.52 4.49
CA PHE A 58 -9.44 0.01 5.12
C PHE A 58 -9.71 -0.47 6.55
N HIS A 59 -10.30 0.38 7.41
CA HIS A 59 -10.54 0.02 8.80
C HIS A 59 -11.43 -1.20 8.95
N ARG A 60 -12.50 -1.30 8.16
CA ARG A 60 -13.41 -2.45 8.19
C ARG A 60 -12.74 -3.72 7.65
N ALA A 61 -12.04 -3.63 6.54
CA ALA A 61 -11.29 -4.76 5.99
C ALA A 61 -10.16 -5.22 6.94
N TYR A 62 -9.50 -4.27 7.62
CA TYR A 62 -8.49 -4.55 8.64
C TYR A 62 -9.05 -5.30 9.84
N GLN A 63 -10.22 -4.89 10.35
CA GLN A 63 -10.94 -5.59 11.43
C GLN A 63 -11.39 -7.01 11.03
N MET A 64 -11.73 -7.19 9.75
CA MET A 64 -12.12 -8.48 9.18
C MET A 64 -10.92 -9.34 8.75
N GLU A 65 -9.69 -8.89 9.02
CA GLU A 65 -8.44 -9.56 8.64
C GLU A 65 -8.32 -9.89 7.15
N LYS A 66 -8.95 -9.09 6.29
CA LYS A 66 -8.91 -9.28 4.85
C LYS A 66 -7.51 -8.99 4.30
N PRO A 67 -7.01 -9.80 3.34
CA PRO A 67 -5.81 -9.46 2.60
C PRO A 67 -5.92 -8.09 1.93
N MET A 68 -4.86 -7.28 2.06
CA MET A 68 -4.82 -5.95 1.47
C MET A 68 -3.48 -5.65 0.82
N LEU A 69 -3.51 -5.11 -0.41
CA LEU A 69 -2.36 -4.60 -1.14
C LEU A 69 -2.52 -3.10 -1.38
N GLY A 70 -1.56 -2.30 -0.90
CA GLY A 70 -1.51 -0.86 -1.16
C GLY A 70 -0.38 -0.53 -2.13
N ILE A 71 -0.68 0.21 -3.20
CA ILE A 71 0.29 0.68 -4.19
C ILE A 71 0.39 2.20 -4.11
N CYS A 72 1.60 2.74 -3.99
CA CYS A 72 1.90 4.17 -3.92
C CYS A 72 1.07 4.86 -2.82
N ARG A 73 0.02 5.60 -3.19
CA ARG A 73 -0.93 6.18 -2.26
C ARG A 73 -1.57 5.12 -1.32
N GLY A 74 -1.72 3.87 -1.78
CA GLY A 74 -2.26 2.78 -0.94
C GLY A 74 -1.35 2.43 0.25
N LEU A 75 -0.01 2.44 0.10
CA LEU A 75 0.91 2.33 1.24
C LEU A 75 0.74 3.52 2.19
N GLN A 76 0.66 4.73 1.65
CA GLN A 76 0.50 5.96 2.42
C GLN A 76 -0.80 5.95 3.22
N LEU A 77 -1.89 5.45 2.62
CA LEU A 77 -3.17 5.22 3.29
C LEU A 77 -3.02 4.25 4.46
N PHE A 78 -2.39 3.09 4.26
CA PHE A 78 -2.19 2.11 5.34
C PHE A 78 -1.39 2.70 6.48
N ASN A 79 -0.30 3.40 6.15
CA ASN A 79 0.54 4.05 7.14
C ASN A 79 -0.24 5.09 7.96
N THR A 80 -0.96 5.98 7.30
CA THR A 80 -1.70 7.06 7.98
C THR A 80 -2.91 6.54 8.75
N ALA A 81 -3.63 5.55 8.23
CA ALA A 81 -4.76 4.92 8.91
C ALA A 81 -4.34 4.15 10.19
N LEU A 82 -3.09 3.72 10.27
CA LEU A 82 -2.50 3.04 11.44
C LEU A 82 -1.70 3.99 12.34
N GLY A 83 -1.74 5.32 12.10
CA GLY A 83 -1.15 6.34 12.97
C GLY A 83 0.26 6.79 12.61
N GLY A 84 0.72 6.49 11.39
CA GLY A 84 1.93 7.05 10.80
C GLY A 84 1.71 8.42 10.17
N THR A 85 2.79 9.03 9.66
CA THR A 85 2.75 10.33 8.98
C THR A 85 3.46 10.27 7.61
N LEU A 86 3.28 11.30 6.79
CA LEU A 86 3.89 11.40 5.46
C LEU A 86 4.80 12.63 5.37
N TYR A 87 5.85 12.52 4.55
CA TYR A 87 6.40 13.69 3.86
C TYR A 87 5.37 14.15 2.84
N GLN A 88 4.97 15.41 2.91
CA GLN A 88 3.98 15.97 1.97
C GLN A 88 4.63 16.34 0.63
N HIS A 89 5.96 16.52 0.62
CA HIS A 89 6.72 16.79 -0.59
C HIS A 89 8.21 16.48 -0.38
N LEU A 90 8.67 15.34 -0.87
CA LEU A 90 10.04 14.88 -0.68
C LEU A 90 11.11 15.94 -1.04
N PRO A 91 11.04 16.63 -2.21
CA PRO A 91 12.07 17.61 -2.56
C PRO A 91 12.21 18.78 -1.58
N ALA A 92 11.12 19.15 -0.90
CA ALA A 92 11.14 20.26 0.06
C ALA A 92 11.49 19.82 1.50
N GLU A 93 11.11 18.59 1.89
CA GLU A 93 11.18 18.13 3.28
C GLU A 93 12.35 17.17 3.54
N LEU A 94 12.93 16.57 2.50
CA LEU A 94 14.08 15.66 2.59
C LEU A 94 15.19 16.13 1.66
N PRO A 95 16.05 17.10 2.07
CA PRO A 95 17.15 17.57 1.25
C PRO A 95 18.10 16.43 0.86
N GLY A 96 18.35 16.28 -0.43
CA GLY A 96 19.19 15.21 -0.97
C GLY A 96 18.43 13.94 -1.34
N ALA A 97 17.09 13.90 -1.20
CA ALA A 97 16.30 12.83 -1.77
C ALA A 97 16.55 12.64 -3.27
N LEU A 98 16.43 11.40 -3.73
CA LEU A 98 16.41 11.09 -5.15
C LEU A 98 15.20 11.75 -5.82
N ASP A 99 15.24 11.85 -7.15
CA ASP A 99 14.04 12.21 -7.90
C ASP A 99 13.10 10.99 -7.96
N HIS A 100 12.06 11.05 -7.13
CA HIS A 100 11.04 10.02 -7.02
C HIS A 100 9.84 10.26 -7.95
N ASP A 101 9.81 11.36 -8.70
CA ASP A 101 8.69 11.72 -9.58
C ASP A 101 9.07 11.62 -11.05
N MET A 102 9.31 10.39 -11.49
CA MET A 102 9.72 10.11 -12.87
C MET A 102 8.67 10.51 -13.90
N THR A 103 9.16 10.89 -15.08
CA THR A 103 8.32 11.08 -16.26
C THR A 103 8.17 9.78 -17.06
N LYS A 104 7.13 9.71 -17.91
CA LYS A 104 6.92 8.57 -18.83
C LYS A 104 8.16 8.24 -19.66
N PRO A 105 8.38 6.96 -20.03
CA PRO A 105 7.54 5.79 -19.75
C PRO A 105 7.73 5.27 -18.32
N TYR A 106 6.68 4.72 -17.70
CA TYR A 106 6.70 4.26 -16.29
C TYR A 106 7.16 2.82 -16.10
N ASP A 107 7.35 2.07 -17.18
CA ASP A 107 7.76 0.66 -17.23
C ASP A 107 9.30 0.47 -17.23
N ARG A 108 10.04 1.42 -16.68
CA ARG A 108 11.50 1.39 -16.56
C ARG A 108 11.96 1.55 -15.12
N VAL A 109 13.08 0.92 -14.79
CA VAL A 109 13.78 1.13 -13.52
C VAL A 109 14.42 2.53 -13.50
N VAL A 110 14.29 3.23 -12.37
CA VAL A 110 14.92 4.54 -12.12
C VAL A 110 15.88 4.52 -10.93
N HIS A 111 15.63 3.69 -9.93
CA HIS A 111 16.57 3.45 -8.83
C HIS A 111 16.44 2.00 -8.29
N ASN A 112 17.36 1.63 -7.43
CA ASN A 112 17.31 0.35 -6.73
C ASN A 112 16.75 0.54 -5.33
N VAL A 113 16.12 -0.51 -4.80
CA VAL A 113 15.73 -0.59 -3.39
C VAL A 113 16.41 -1.79 -2.73
N ARG A 114 16.88 -1.62 -1.50
CA ARG A 114 17.42 -2.68 -0.66
C ARG A 114 16.28 -3.33 0.13
N LEU A 115 16.13 -4.63 -0.02
CA LEU A 115 15.10 -5.42 0.65
C LEU A 115 15.59 -5.89 2.03
N GLU A 116 14.78 -5.68 3.06
CA GLU A 116 15.09 -6.08 4.43
C GLU A 116 15.13 -7.61 4.57
N LYS A 117 16.15 -8.10 5.25
CA LYS A 117 16.35 -9.53 5.49
C LYS A 117 15.22 -10.11 6.33
N GLY A 118 14.75 -11.29 5.95
CA GLY A 118 13.68 -11.99 6.67
C GLY A 118 12.26 -11.55 6.32
N THR A 119 12.11 -10.54 5.47
CA THR A 119 10.80 -10.07 5.04
C THR A 119 10.22 -10.93 3.91
N PRO A 120 8.89 -10.99 3.78
CA PRO A 120 8.26 -11.77 2.74
C PRO A 120 8.58 -11.26 1.32
N LEU A 121 8.78 -9.95 1.13
CA LEU A 121 9.19 -9.39 -0.16
C LEU A 121 10.62 -9.84 -0.54
N ARG A 122 11.54 -9.92 0.45
CA ARG A 122 12.89 -10.45 0.23
C ARG A 122 12.87 -11.93 -0.15
N GLN A 123 11.98 -12.72 0.45
CA GLN A 123 11.80 -14.13 0.12
C GLN A 123 11.23 -14.30 -1.29
N LEU A 124 10.23 -13.50 -1.66
CA LEU A 124 9.67 -13.49 -3.00
C LEU A 124 10.72 -13.15 -4.07
N ALA A 125 11.47 -12.07 -3.87
CA ALA A 125 12.46 -11.59 -4.84
C ALA A 125 13.70 -12.51 -4.96
N GLY A 126 14.04 -13.26 -3.90
CA GLY A 126 15.23 -14.13 -3.86
C GLY A 126 16.56 -13.38 -3.88
N GLN A 127 16.55 -12.05 -3.83
CA GLN A 127 17.72 -11.18 -3.97
C GLN A 127 17.64 -9.97 -3.03
N GLU A 128 18.78 -9.33 -2.75
CA GLU A 128 18.86 -8.23 -1.78
C GLU A 128 18.42 -6.89 -2.31
N VAL A 129 18.64 -6.70 -3.58
CA VAL A 129 18.39 -5.44 -4.26
C VAL A 129 17.57 -5.71 -5.50
N ILE A 130 16.51 -4.94 -5.69
CA ILE A 130 15.70 -4.94 -6.91
C ILE A 130 15.63 -3.55 -7.50
N GLY A 131 15.48 -3.45 -8.82
CA GLY A 131 15.24 -2.20 -9.51
C GLY A 131 13.76 -1.85 -9.48
N VAL A 132 13.40 -0.58 -9.23
CA VAL A 132 12.02 -0.11 -9.18
C VAL A 132 11.82 1.13 -10.05
N ASN A 133 10.59 1.37 -10.49
CA ASN A 133 10.16 2.67 -10.98
C ASN A 133 9.82 3.58 -9.79
N SER A 134 9.60 4.87 -10.03
CA SER A 134 9.24 5.81 -8.96
C SER A 134 8.39 6.93 -9.54
N TYR A 135 7.16 7.04 -9.08
CA TYR A 135 6.22 8.05 -9.54
C TYR A 135 5.40 8.58 -8.36
N HIS A 136 6.09 9.26 -7.44
CA HIS A 136 5.50 9.85 -6.24
C HIS A 136 6.35 11.01 -5.72
N HIS A 137 5.72 12.05 -5.19
CA HIS A 137 6.38 13.16 -4.51
C HIS A 137 6.18 13.13 -3.00
N GLN A 138 5.30 12.26 -2.50
CA GLN A 138 5.06 11.97 -1.10
C GLN A 138 5.64 10.61 -0.72
N ALA A 139 5.98 10.41 0.55
CA ALA A 139 6.43 9.13 1.10
C ALA A 139 6.12 9.03 2.59
N VAL A 140 6.30 7.84 3.15
CA VAL A 140 6.21 7.62 4.60
C VAL A 140 7.30 8.42 5.31
N HIS A 141 6.90 9.30 6.25
CA HIS A 141 7.81 10.02 7.15
C HIS A 141 8.00 9.21 8.44
N LYS A 142 6.92 8.98 9.19
CA LYS A 142 6.92 8.13 10.36
C LYS A 142 6.13 6.87 10.07
N LEU A 143 6.78 5.72 10.15
CA LEU A 143 6.12 4.44 9.97
C LEU A 143 5.17 4.17 11.13
N ALA A 144 3.96 3.73 10.82
CA ALA A 144 2.92 3.42 11.79
C ALA A 144 3.32 2.26 12.71
N PRO A 145 2.91 2.27 13.98
CA PRO A 145 3.02 1.10 14.86
C PRO A 145 2.36 -0.13 14.23
N GLY A 146 3.03 -1.28 14.33
CA GLY A 146 2.54 -2.54 13.76
C GLY A 146 2.91 -2.77 12.29
N LEU A 147 3.44 -1.77 11.58
CA LEU A 147 4.07 -1.98 10.28
C LEU A 147 5.58 -2.16 10.44
N LEU A 148 6.15 -3.07 9.65
CA LEU A 148 7.60 -3.28 9.53
C LEU A 148 8.06 -2.95 8.12
N PRO A 149 9.27 -2.36 7.97
CA PRO A 149 9.82 -2.05 6.66
C PRO A 149 10.17 -3.33 5.89
N MET A 150 9.98 -3.30 4.57
CA MET A 150 10.42 -4.35 3.64
C MET A 150 11.47 -3.87 2.65
N ALA A 151 11.45 -2.58 2.29
CA ALA A 151 12.37 -2.01 1.30
C ALA A 151 12.69 -0.54 1.57
N TRP A 152 13.92 -0.15 1.25
CA TRP A 152 14.44 1.20 1.39
C TRP A 152 15.15 1.65 0.12
N ALA A 153 14.89 2.86 -0.31
CA ALA A 153 15.69 3.55 -1.33
C ALA A 153 17.05 3.98 -0.76
N PRO A 154 18.06 4.28 -1.61
CA PRO A 154 19.40 4.67 -1.15
C PRO A 154 19.44 5.97 -0.32
N ASP A 155 18.47 6.84 -0.49
CA ASP A 155 18.30 8.09 0.26
C ASP A 155 17.55 7.94 1.59
N GLY A 156 17.17 6.71 1.94
CA GLY A 156 16.46 6.39 3.17
C GLY A 156 14.94 6.53 3.10
N VAL A 157 14.38 6.77 1.92
CA VAL A 157 12.93 6.72 1.73
C VAL A 157 12.43 5.28 1.85
N LEU A 158 11.37 5.10 2.65
CA LEU A 158 10.70 3.80 2.79
C LEU A 158 9.90 3.49 1.52
N GLU A 159 10.23 2.37 0.89
CA GLU A 159 9.64 1.95 -0.38
C GLU A 159 8.66 0.78 -0.25
N ALA A 160 8.72 0.01 0.83
CA ALA A 160 7.72 -1.01 1.11
C ALA A 160 7.62 -1.31 2.61
N ALA A 161 6.42 -1.65 3.06
CA ALA A 161 6.14 -2.07 4.43
C ALA A 161 5.06 -3.16 4.47
N TYR A 162 4.99 -3.91 5.56
CA TYR A 162 3.97 -4.93 5.80
C TYR A 162 3.59 -5.02 7.27
N ALA A 163 2.43 -5.62 7.56
CA ALA A 163 2.03 -5.96 8.91
C ALA A 163 2.33 -7.45 9.17
N PRO A 164 3.26 -7.79 10.08
CA PRO A 164 3.68 -9.17 10.32
C PRO A 164 2.63 -10.03 11.02
N ASP A 165 1.68 -9.39 11.70
CA ASP A 165 0.55 -10.02 12.39
C ASP A 165 -0.66 -10.27 11.47
N ARG A 166 -0.57 -9.90 10.19
CA ARG A 166 -1.63 -10.07 9.19
C ARG A 166 -1.23 -11.11 8.15
N GLN A 167 -2.22 -11.86 7.67
CA GLN A 167 -1.98 -12.84 6.60
C GLN A 167 -1.37 -12.20 5.36
N PHE A 168 -1.88 -11.03 4.95
CA PHE A 168 -1.33 -10.22 3.87
C PHE A 168 -1.82 -8.77 4.03
N LEU A 169 -0.94 -7.90 4.48
CA LEU A 169 -1.12 -6.46 4.42
C LEU A 169 0.23 -5.88 4.00
N TRP A 170 0.36 -5.60 2.71
CA TRP A 170 1.58 -5.08 2.09
C TRP A 170 1.31 -3.72 1.47
N GLY A 171 2.19 -2.78 1.74
CA GLY A 171 2.23 -1.49 1.07
C GLY A 171 3.51 -1.35 0.27
N ILE A 172 3.40 -0.94 -0.99
CA ILE A 172 4.48 -0.76 -1.96
C ILE A 172 4.43 0.69 -2.45
N GLN A 173 5.55 1.44 -2.36
CA GLN A 173 5.57 2.85 -2.75
C GLN A 173 5.74 3.04 -4.26
N TRP A 174 6.56 2.20 -4.91
CA TRP A 174 6.67 2.20 -6.36
C TRP A 174 5.42 1.61 -7.02
N HIS A 175 5.43 1.54 -8.36
CA HIS A 175 4.30 1.05 -9.17
C HIS A 175 4.64 -0.31 -9.82
N PRO A 176 4.48 -1.45 -9.10
CA PRO A 176 4.79 -2.77 -9.63
C PRO A 176 3.88 -3.17 -10.81
N GLU A 177 2.71 -2.52 -10.98
CA GLU A 177 1.79 -2.77 -12.08
C GLU A 177 2.37 -2.40 -13.46
N TYR A 178 3.35 -1.52 -13.52
CA TYR A 178 4.08 -1.22 -14.76
C TYR A 178 5.26 -2.16 -15.02
N LEU A 179 5.70 -2.89 -13.97
CA LEU A 179 6.86 -3.78 -14.00
C LEU A 179 6.44 -5.27 -13.87
N TRP A 180 5.16 -5.59 -14.04
CA TRP A 180 4.56 -6.88 -13.76
C TRP A 180 5.20 -8.06 -14.49
N HIS A 181 5.86 -7.82 -15.63
CA HIS A 181 6.56 -8.83 -16.43
C HIS A 181 7.87 -9.33 -15.79
N TRP A 182 8.39 -8.65 -14.78
CA TRP A 182 9.51 -9.13 -13.97
C TRP A 182 8.97 -9.91 -12.77
N ALA A 183 9.61 -11.08 -12.50
CA ALA A 183 9.08 -12.05 -11.54
C ALA A 183 8.85 -11.48 -10.13
N GLU A 184 9.76 -10.63 -9.66
CA GLU A 184 9.69 -9.99 -8.34
C GLU A 184 8.52 -9.00 -8.21
N HIS A 185 8.12 -8.35 -9.29
CA HIS A 185 7.00 -7.40 -9.30
C HIS A 185 5.67 -8.11 -9.56
N GLY A 186 5.61 -9.00 -10.57
CA GLY A 186 4.44 -9.81 -10.86
C GLY A 186 4.06 -10.74 -9.69
N GLY A 187 5.08 -11.26 -9.00
CA GLY A 187 4.93 -12.11 -7.82
C GLY A 187 4.19 -11.45 -6.65
N ILE A 188 4.28 -10.11 -6.49
CA ILE A 188 3.52 -9.36 -5.47
C ILE A 188 2.02 -9.57 -5.67
N PHE A 189 1.54 -9.43 -6.90
CA PHE A 189 0.12 -9.63 -7.23
C PHE A 189 -0.30 -11.08 -7.06
N GLN A 190 0.58 -12.03 -7.44
CA GLN A 190 0.31 -13.46 -7.27
C GLN A 190 0.14 -13.81 -5.79
N MET A 191 1.04 -13.36 -4.92
CA MET A 191 0.95 -13.58 -3.47
C MET A 191 -0.32 -12.95 -2.87
N PHE A 192 -0.70 -11.76 -3.31
CA PHE A 192 -1.94 -11.13 -2.89
C PHE A 192 -3.16 -11.99 -3.27
N VAL A 193 -3.26 -12.42 -4.53
CA VAL A 193 -4.37 -13.26 -5.02
C VAL A 193 -4.42 -14.60 -4.27
N ASP A 194 -3.28 -15.24 -4.02
CA ASP A 194 -3.21 -16.51 -3.30
C ASP A 194 -3.64 -16.35 -1.83
N SER A 195 -3.31 -15.22 -1.20
CA SER A 195 -3.81 -14.88 0.13
C SER A 195 -5.32 -14.72 0.17
N CYS A 196 -5.92 -14.10 -0.84
CA CYS A 196 -7.37 -13.98 -0.97
C CYS A 196 -8.05 -15.36 -1.08
N ARG A 197 -7.48 -16.30 -1.83
CA ARG A 197 -7.99 -17.67 -1.99
C ARG A 197 -7.96 -18.44 -0.66
N THR A 198 -6.88 -18.32 0.09
CA THR A 198 -6.72 -19.00 1.39
C THR A 198 -7.73 -18.48 2.42
N THR A 199 -8.05 -17.20 2.41
CA THR A 199 -9.07 -16.61 3.28
C THR A 199 -10.45 -17.19 2.99
N GLN A 200 -10.79 -17.38 1.72
CA GLN A 200 -12.06 -18.01 1.32
C GLN A 200 -12.22 -19.43 1.88
N VAL A 201 -11.16 -20.24 1.82
CA VAL A 201 -11.18 -21.61 2.36
C VAL A 201 -11.40 -21.61 3.88
N LYS A 202 -10.75 -20.72 4.63
CA LYS A 202 -10.94 -20.59 6.08
C LYS A 202 -12.39 -20.24 6.43
N VAL A 203 -13.02 -19.32 5.73
CA VAL A 203 -14.42 -18.93 5.95
C VAL A 203 -15.35 -20.12 5.72
N LEU A 204 -15.17 -20.86 4.63
CA LEU A 204 -15.99 -22.04 4.30
C LEU A 204 -15.86 -23.16 5.34
N LEU A 205 -14.65 -23.39 5.88
CA LEU A 205 -14.42 -24.41 6.90
C LEU A 205 -15.08 -24.05 8.25
N HIS A 206 -15.07 -22.77 8.64
CA HIS A 206 -15.73 -22.31 9.86
C HIS A 206 -17.26 -22.32 9.77
N SER A 207 -17.82 -22.10 8.58
CA SER A 207 -19.27 -22.17 8.35
C SER A 207 -19.81 -23.60 8.21
N ALA A 208 -18.93 -24.59 8.03
CA ALA A 208 -19.29 -25.99 7.83
C ALA A 208 -19.28 -26.85 9.14
N VAL A 209 -18.93 -26.27 10.30
CA VAL A 209 -18.99 -26.94 11.59
C VAL A 209 -20.34 -26.61 12.25
N PRO A 210 -21.32 -27.51 12.27
CA PRO A 210 -22.54 -27.32 13.07
C PRO A 210 -22.17 -27.41 14.56
N GLY A 211 -22.62 -26.43 15.34
CA GLY A 211 -22.54 -26.45 16.81
C GLY A 211 -23.37 -27.55 17.46
#